data_90f5ef30264d5a47ebfdbefb85e513f4
#
_entry.id   90f5ef30264d5a47ebfdbefb85e513f4
#
_cell.length_a   1.000
_cell.length_b   1.000
_cell.length_c   1.000
_cell.angle_alpha   90.00
_cell.angle_beta   90.00
_cell.angle_gamma   90.00
#
_symmetry.space_group_name_H-M   'P 1'
#
loop_
_entity.id
_entity.type
_entity.pdbx_description
1 polymer ?
#
loop_
_entity_poly.entity_id
_entity_poly.type
_entity_poly.pdbx_seq_one_letter_code
_entity_poly.pdbx_strand_id
1 'polypeptide(L)'
;MMLDAFSLAFALAVGSLTHSAPCIRPSRAGTQVQGDVRVCPGRYRIADNSERGVIIAAASGTRIDLTGVVLESGDSVPRRYAGVGVASRGVDRVTVTGGAIRGYRHGVRIEGGRNHRIYGIDLSGSRTQEVRSTPAQPDSADRLDIIRRNVFERYGGGVLLLRTVAASVTGITARGAQNGIGLVEVRDSYIADNNVGGNSGWGIHLWRSAGNIIARNRADHTRRCESQVPPVDCGAAAILLREASDSNTVVDNDLAASSTGFRLAGARPQLRQSIGNLVHRNDASSALGTAFTAAHGWSNTFLENRADSSGIGFRLDHSGGTTLRGNTIIGSRSVGIVSDHGSDNAILANVLIGGTIGIRIDAPEESGDPSRRYRIDDNVLAGLEQGIVLEETTRVQLRGNLFDGVSDGLVLDGAGHATEVTGNIFLRASRWFIDAPDLAAGGNYWATADASSATAKVKGRVSIMPWKPATAAGY
;
A
#
# COMPACT_ATOMS: atom_id res chain seq x y z
N MET A 1 33.00 41.36 -71.33
CA MET A 1 32.40 40.20 -71.98
C MET A 1 32.00 39.26 -70.82
N MET A 2 30.79 39.45 -70.33
CA MET A 2 30.21 38.75 -69.21
C MET A 2 29.19 37.76 -69.75
N LEU A 3 29.27 36.50 -69.33
CA LEU A 3 28.24 35.52 -69.58
C LEU A 3 27.58 35.20 -68.25
N ASP A 4 26.29 35.55 -68.14
CA ASP A 4 25.42 35.19 -67.04
C ASP A 4 24.99 33.72 -67.17
N ALA A 5 25.19 32.94 -66.09
CA ALA A 5 24.67 31.60 -65.97
C ALA A 5 23.41 31.59 -65.11
N PHE A 6 22.25 31.40 -65.73
CA PHE A 6 20.99 31.16 -65.00
C PHE A 6 20.95 29.72 -64.47
N SER A 7 20.95 29.61 -63.12
CA SER A 7 20.69 28.33 -62.47
C SER A 7 19.19 28.22 -62.15
N LEU A 8 18.52 27.30 -62.84
CA LEU A 8 17.13 26.92 -62.59
C LEU A 8 17.12 25.86 -61.46
N ALA A 9 16.70 26.25 -60.23
CA ALA A 9 16.48 25.31 -59.13
C ALA A 9 15.09 24.68 -59.25
N PHE A 10 15.02 23.42 -59.60
CA PHE A 10 13.81 22.57 -59.52
C PHE A 10 13.61 22.15 -58.06
N ALA A 11 12.65 22.73 -57.36
CA ALA A 11 12.21 22.30 -56.05
C ALA A 11 11.27 21.08 -56.26
N LEU A 12 11.79 19.87 -56.06
CA LEU A 12 10.97 18.67 -55.91
C LEU A 12 10.26 18.71 -54.55
N ALA A 13 8.98 19.11 -54.52
CA ALA A 13 8.11 18.92 -53.40
C ALA A 13 7.80 17.42 -53.23
N VAL A 14 8.58 16.73 -52.38
CA VAL A 14 8.25 15.38 -51.94
C VAL A 14 7.09 15.51 -50.96
N GLY A 15 5.88 15.43 -51.48
CA GLY A 15 4.69 15.29 -50.66
C GLY A 15 4.73 13.94 -49.94
N SER A 16 5.06 13.95 -48.65
CA SER A 16 4.91 12.78 -47.78
C SER A 16 3.43 12.45 -47.70
N LEU A 17 2.97 11.54 -48.53
CA LEU A 17 1.67 10.88 -48.37
C LEU A 17 1.79 10.01 -47.13
N THR A 18 1.46 10.59 -45.92
CA THR A 18 1.22 9.79 -44.74
C THR A 18 -0.04 8.95 -44.97
N HIS A 19 0.14 7.76 -45.47
CA HIS A 19 -0.89 6.74 -45.46
C HIS A 19 -1.14 6.43 -43.97
N SER A 20 -2.15 7.08 -43.41
CA SER A 20 -2.66 6.63 -42.10
C SER A 20 -3.19 5.21 -42.29
N ALA A 21 -2.60 4.23 -41.61
CA ALA A 21 -3.09 2.86 -41.64
C ALA A 21 -4.61 2.84 -41.46
N PRO A 22 -5.34 1.99 -42.21
CA PRO A 22 -6.79 1.93 -42.13
C PRO A 22 -7.22 1.60 -40.68
N CYS A 23 -8.08 2.43 -40.09
CA CYS A 23 -8.59 2.21 -38.75
C CYS A 23 -9.88 1.36 -38.83
N ILE A 24 -10.17 0.62 -37.76
CA ILE A 24 -11.39 -0.17 -37.61
C ILE A 24 -12.45 0.62 -36.84
N ARG A 25 -13.73 0.33 -37.09
CA ARG A 25 -14.87 0.85 -36.34
C ARG A 25 -15.62 -0.31 -35.67
N PRO A 26 -15.43 -0.57 -34.36
CA PRO A 26 -16.19 -1.60 -33.69
C PRO A 26 -17.67 -1.22 -33.68
N SER A 27 -18.54 -2.13 -34.09
CA SER A 27 -20.00 -1.94 -34.14
C SER A 27 -20.76 -2.80 -33.11
N ARG A 28 -20.08 -3.81 -32.53
CA ARG A 28 -20.65 -4.75 -31.56
C ARG A 28 -19.58 -5.31 -30.65
N ALA A 29 -19.97 -5.85 -29.50
CA ALA A 29 -19.08 -6.63 -28.64
C ALA A 29 -18.59 -7.91 -29.34
N GLY A 30 -17.39 -8.34 -28.96
CA GLY A 30 -16.75 -9.51 -29.57
C GLY A 30 -15.96 -9.20 -30.85
N THR A 31 -15.65 -7.94 -31.15
CA THR A 31 -14.81 -7.56 -32.28
C THR A 31 -13.38 -8.08 -32.06
N GLN A 32 -13.01 -9.13 -32.81
CA GLN A 32 -11.66 -9.72 -32.76
C GLN A 32 -10.69 -8.91 -33.61
N VAL A 33 -9.48 -8.70 -33.07
CA VAL A 33 -8.40 -7.97 -33.75
C VAL A 33 -7.07 -8.70 -33.61
N GLN A 34 -6.19 -8.53 -34.62
CA GLN A 34 -4.83 -9.10 -34.61
C GLN A 34 -3.85 -8.16 -35.32
N GLY A 35 -2.57 -8.27 -34.96
CA GLY A 35 -1.53 -7.38 -35.51
C GLY A 35 -1.65 -5.96 -34.96
N ASP A 36 -1.17 -4.98 -35.71
CA ASP A 36 -1.23 -3.56 -35.34
C ASP A 36 -2.57 -2.97 -35.80
N VAL A 37 -3.43 -2.64 -34.85
CA VAL A 37 -4.79 -2.15 -35.09
C VAL A 37 -4.98 -0.78 -34.44
N ARG A 38 -5.41 0.19 -35.25
CA ARG A 38 -5.91 1.47 -34.79
C ARG A 38 -7.45 1.48 -34.84
N VAL A 39 -8.09 1.88 -33.76
CA VAL A 39 -9.51 2.17 -33.75
C VAL A 39 -9.73 3.59 -34.26
N CYS A 40 -10.68 3.82 -35.17
CA CYS A 40 -10.95 5.15 -35.69
C CYS A 40 -11.35 6.09 -34.55
N PRO A 41 -10.79 7.30 -34.46
CA PRO A 41 -11.20 8.26 -33.45
C PRO A 41 -12.71 8.48 -33.42
N GLY A 42 -13.28 8.58 -32.21
CA GLY A 42 -14.70 8.76 -32.03
C GLY A 42 -15.24 8.16 -30.74
N ARG A 43 -16.54 8.30 -30.53
CA ARG A 43 -17.26 7.74 -29.36
C ARG A 43 -18.04 6.53 -29.81
N TYR A 44 -17.83 5.40 -29.12
CA TYR A 44 -18.49 4.13 -29.39
C TYR A 44 -19.27 3.70 -28.14
N ARG A 45 -20.59 3.58 -28.27
CA ARG A 45 -21.45 3.10 -27.20
C ARG A 45 -21.85 1.65 -27.49
N ILE A 46 -21.16 0.71 -26.86
CA ILE A 46 -21.29 -0.73 -27.12
C ILE A 46 -21.33 -1.50 -25.81
N ALA A 47 -22.46 -2.11 -25.47
CA ALA A 47 -22.59 -2.97 -24.30
C ALA A 47 -21.89 -4.32 -24.55
N ASP A 48 -21.19 -4.84 -23.55
CA ASP A 48 -20.68 -6.22 -23.53
C ASP A 48 -21.45 -7.04 -22.49
N ASN A 49 -22.45 -7.78 -22.96
CA ASN A 49 -23.26 -8.68 -22.10
C ASN A 49 -22.63 -10.07 -21.98
N SER A 50 -21.59 -10.37 -22.74
CA SER A 50 -20.93 -11.66 -22.81
C SER A 50 -19.74 -11.79 -21.87
N GLU A 51 -19.26 -10.68 -21.34
CA GLU A 51 -18.02 -10.55 -20.55
C GLU A 51 -16.74 -11.01 -21.28
N ARG A 52 -16.83 -11.16 -22.61
CA ARG A 52 -15.67 -11.52 -23.45
C ARG A 52 -14.88 -10.33 -23.93
N GLY A 53 -15.46 -9.14 -23.92
CA GLY A 53 -14.87 -7.88 -24.34
C GLY A 53 -15.52 -7.29 -25.59
N VAL A 54 -15.56 -5.97 -25.67
CA VAL A 54 -15.98 -5.26 -26.90
C VAL A 54 -14.94 -5.46 -27.98
N ILE A 55 -13.66 -5.23 -27.66
CA ILE A 55 -12.50 -5.48 -28.55
C ILE A 55 -11.69 -6.61 -27.94
N ILE A 56 -11.38 -7.63 -28.72
CA ILE A 56 -10.66 -8.83 -28.27
C ILE A 56 -9.36 -8.97 -29.06
N ALA A 57 -8.21 -8.88 -28.36
CA ALA A 57 -6.91 -9.24 -28.93
C ALA A 57 -6.85 -10.75 -29.13
N ALA A 58 -6.94 -11.21 -30.38
CA ALA A 58 -7.09 -12.62 -30.75
C ALA A 58 -5.78 -13.35 -31.04
N ALA A 59 -4.65 -12.64 -31.18
CA ALA A 59 -3.35 -13.20 -31.51
C ALA A 59 -2.23 -12.57 -30.68
N SER A 60 -1.15 -13.31 -30.51
CA SER A 60 0.06 -12.81 -29.86
C SER A 60 0.68 -11.66 -30.67
N GLY A 61 1.18 -10.64 -29.94
CA GLY A 61 1.76 -9.45 -30.57
C GLY A 61 0.74 -8.39 -31.00
N THR A 62 -0.57 -8.61 -30.75
CA THR A 62 -1.61 -7.64 -31.10
C THR A 62 -1.39 -6.31 -30.38
N ARG A 63 -1.44 -5.21 -31.12
CA ARG A 63 -1.38 -3.84 -30.60
C ARG A 63 -2.68 -3.12 -30.93
N ILE A 64 -3.33 -2.57 -29.90
CA ILE A 64 -4.61 -1.85 -30.00
C ILE A 64 -4.35 -0.39 -29.63
N ASP A 65 -4.41 0.50 -30.61
CA ASP A 65 -4.32 1.95 -30.42
C ASP A 65 -5.73 2.55 -30.38
N LEU A 66 -6.09 3.09 -29.22
CA LEU A 66 -7.36 3.76 -28.93
C LEU A 66 -7.22 5.30 -28.92
N THR A 67 -6.15 5.86 -29.46
CA THR A 67 -5.94 7.31 -29.46
C THR A 67 -7.11 8.06 -30.11
N GLY A 68 -7.72 8.97 -29.36
CA GLY A 68 -8.91 9.71 -29.78
C GLY A 68 -10.23 8.93 -29.69
N VAL A 69 -10.22 7.74 -29.07
CA VAL A 69 -11.41 6.88 -28.89
C VAL A 69 -11.97 7.05 -27.49
N VAL A 70 -13.31 7.12 -27.36
CA VAL A 70 -14.05 6.90 -26.12
C VAL A 70 -14.95 5.69 -26.31
N LEU A 71 -14.64 4.61 -25.62
CA LEU A 71 -15.43 3.38 -25.60
C LEU A 71 -16.25 3.32 -24.32
N GLU A 72 -17.58 3.22 -24.42
CA GLU A 72 -18.49 3.22 -23.28
C GLU A 72 -19.58 2.16 -23.38
N SER A 73 -20.03 1.58 -22.26
CA SER A 73 -21.05 0.52 -22.26
C SER A 73 -22.46 1.03 -22.56
N GLY A 74 -22.72 2.31 -22.27
CA GLY A 74 -24.04 2.92 -22.42
C GLY A 74 -24.97 2.76 -21.22
N ASP A 75 -24.61 2.00 -20.16
CA ASP A 75 -25.35 2.02 -18.89
C ASP A 75 -24.96 3.29 -18.11
N SER A 76 -25.92 3.87 -17.40
CA SER A 76 -25.73 5.08 -16.59
C SER A 76 -25.59 4.79 -15.09
N VAL A 77 -25.80 3.54 -14.65
CA VAL A 77 -25.82 3.17 -13.23
C VAL A 77 -24.54 2.40 -12.86
N PRO A 78 -23.57 3.01 -12.16
CA PRO A 78 -22.25 2.42 -11.92
C PRO A 78 -22.27 1.02 -11.26
N ARG A 79 -23.23 0.76 -10.35
CA ARG A 79 -23.36 -0.56 -9.71
C ARG A 79 -23.81 -1.67 -10.66
N ARG A 80 -24.37 -1.35 -11.82
CA ARG A 80 -24.84 -2.29 -12.84
C ARG A 80 -23.84 -2.51 -13.97
N TYR A 81 -22.77 -1.70 -14.05
CA TYR A 81 -21.80 -1.86 -15.13
C TYR A 81 -21.31 -3.30 -15.23
N ALA A 82 -21.40 -3.87 -16.40
CA ALA A 82 -21.03 -5.24 -16.74
C ALA A 82 -20.09 -5.24 -17.94
N GLY A 83 -19.54 -6.42 -18.24
CA GLY A 83 -18.70 -6.60 -19.40
C GLY A 83 -17.30 -5.97 -19.30
N VAL A 84 -16.59 -6.02 -20.41
CA VAL A 84 -15.18 -5.63 -20.54
C VAL A 84 -14.99 -4.77 -21.79
N GLY A 85 -14.23 -3.67 -21.67
CA GLY A 85 -13.93 -2.82 -22.82
C GLY A 85 -12.97 -3.51 -23.79
N VAL A 86 -11.75 -3.83 -23.34
CA VAL A 86 -10.74 -4.58 -24.10
C VAL A 86 -10.35 -5.86 -23.38
N ALA A 87 -10.34 -6.97 -24.06
CA ALA A 87 -10.00 -8.26 -23.49
C ALA A 87 -8.94 -9.02 -24.30
N SER A 88 -8.22 -9.90 -23.61
CA SER A 88 -7.30 -10.87 -24.20
C SER A 88 -7.27 -12.14 -23.36
N ARG A 89 -7.12 -13.30 -24.02
CA ARG A 89 -7.02 -14.58 -23.32
C ARG A 89 -6.02 -15.50 -24.01
N GLY A 90 -5.03 -15.98 -23.23
CA GLY A 90 -4.10 -17.04 -23.67
C GLY A 90 -3.12 -16.65 -24.77
N VAL A 91 -2.94 -15.36 -25.05
CA VAL A 91 -2.00 -14.87 -26.07
C VAL A 91 -0.95 -13.97 -25.39
N ASP A 92 0.21 -13.82 -26.02
CA ASP A 92 1.35 -13.07 -25.49
C ASP A 92 1.47 -11.67 -26.14
N ARG A 93 2.21 -10.78 -25.47
CA ARG A 93 2.66 -9.49 -26.03
C ARG A 93 1.52 -8.61 -26.57
N VAL A 94 0.36 -8.62 -25.89
CA VAL A 94 -0.73 -7.69 -26.21
C VAL A 94 -0.38 -6.30 -25.70
N THR A 95 -0.59 -5.31 -26.55
CA THR A 95 -0.42 -3.90 -26.20
C THR A 95 -1.76 -3.17 -26.34
N VAL A 96 -2.16 -2.41 -25.30
CA VAL A 96 -3.33 -1.53 -25.31
C VAL A 96 -2.90 -0.14 -24.92
N THR A 97 -3.22 0.87 -25.73
CA THR A 97 -2.79 2.25 -25.48
C THR A 97 -3.79 3.28 -25.95
N GLY A 98 -3.75 4.45 -25.31
CA GLY A 98 -4.51 5.65 -25.68
C GLY A 98 -6.00 5.59 -25.38
N GLY A 99 -6.68 6.72 -25.59
CA GLY A 99 -8.13 6.86 -25.47
C GLY A 99 -8.70 6.70 -24.06
N ALA A 100 -10.00 6.42 -24.00
CA ALA A 100 -10.73 6.21 -22.75
C ALA A 100 -11.72 5.03 -22.86
N ILE A 101 -11.85 4.26 -21.77
CA ILE A 101 -12.82 3.16 -21.65
C ILE A 101 -13.61 3.38 -20.36
N ARG A 102 -14.95 3.42 -20.43
CA ARG A 102 -15.80 3.78 -19.31
C ARG A 102 -17.07 2.94 -19.23
N GLY A 103 -17.64 2.80 -18.03
CA GLY A 103 -18.94 2.18 -17.84
C GLY A 103 -18.95 0.65 -17.95
N TYR A 104 -17.82 0.00 -17.96
CA TYR A 104 -17.72 -1.46 -17.92
C TYR A 104 -17.39 -1.95 -16.50
N ARG A 105 -17.54 -3.28 -16.26
CA ARG A 105 -17.02 -3.89 -15.03
C ARG A 105 -15.51 -3.75 -14.99
N HIS A 106 -14.83 -4.07 -16.10
CA HIS A 106 -13.40 -3.85 -16.26
C HIS A 106 -13.10 -3.07 -17.55
N GLY A 107 -12.26 -2.05 -17.45
CA GLY A 107 -11.79 -1.34 -18.65
C GLY A 107 -10.98 -2.25 -19.56
N VAL A 108 -9.92 -2.85 -19.01
CA VAL A 108 -9.05 -3.82 -19.70
C VAL A 108 -8.94 -5.08 -18.85
N ARG A 109 -9.14 -6.26 -19.47
CA ARG A 109 -8.94 -7.58 -18.85
C ARG A 109 -8.00 -8.43 -19.70
N ILE A 110 -6.87 -8.81 -19.13
CA ILE A 110 -5.89 -9.71 -19.75
C ILE A 110 -5.81 -11.00 -18.93
N GLU A 111 -6.00 -12.15 -19.57
CA GLU A 111 -5.97 -13.47 -18.93
C GLU A 111 -4.95 -14.39 -19.60
N GLY A 112 -3.96 -14.84 -18.85
CA GLY A 112 -2.84 -15.65 -19.34
C GLY A 112 -1.86 -14.88 -20.21
N GLY A 113 -0.84 -15.56 -20.70
CA GLY A 113 0.20 -14.99 -21.54
C GLY A 113 1.25 -14.18 -20.78
N ARG A 114 2.17 -13.58 -21.54
CA ARG A 114 3.30 -12.83 -20.98
C ARG A 114 3.62 -11.56 -21.78
N ASN A 115 4.40 -10.66 -21.15
CA ASN A 115 4.95 -9.45 -21.79
C ASN A 115 3.85 -8.50 -22.33
N HIS A 116 2.73 -8.40 -21.66
CA HIS A 116 1.67 -7.47 -22.03
C HIS A 116 2.04 -6.04 -21.65
N ARG A 117 1.50 -5.06 -22.38
CA ARG A 117 1.71 -3.63 -22.10
C ARG A 117 0.38 -2.89 -22.14
N ILE A 118 0.07 -2.15 -21.08
CA ILE A 118 -1.11 -1.28 -21.00
C ILE A 118 -0.60 0.08 -20.55
N TYR A 119 -0.75 1.11 -21.38
CA TYR A 119 -0.21 2.42 -21.04
C TYR A 119 -0.97 3.60 -21.64
N GLY A 120 -0.91 4.75 -20.95
CA GLY A 120 -1.42 6.02 -21.47
C GLY A 120 -2.92 6.01 -21.80
N ILE A 121 -3.74 5.30 -21.02
CA ILE A 121 -5.17 5.13 -21.24
C ILE A 121 -5.97 5.58 -20.00
N ASP A 122 -7.11 6.23 -20.21
CA ASP A 122 -8.08 6.58 -19.16
C ASP A 122 -9.11 5.45 -19.00
N LEU A 123 -9.06 4.78 -17.85
CA LEU A 123 -9.96 3.67 -17.46
C LEU A 123 -10.86 4.05 -16.29
N SER A 124 -11.05 5.36 -16.06
CA SER A 124 -11.85 5.87 -14.97
C SER A 124 -13.34 5.58 -15.16
N GLY A 125 -14.09 5.48 -14.03
CA GLY A 125 -15.53 5.25 -14.08
C GLY A 125 -15.90 3.82 -14.49
N SER A 126 -15.10 2.82 -14.12
CA SER A 126 -15.52 1.42 -14.14
C SER A 126 -16.52 1.12 -13.02
N ARG A 127 -17.05 -0.12 -12.95
CA ARG A 127 -18.04 -0.54 -11.95
C ARG A 127 -17.63 -0.15 -10.54
N THR A 128 -18.58 0.42 -9.79
CA THR A 128 -18.44 0.67 -8.36
C THR A 128 -19.74 0.34 -7.63
N GLN A 129 -19.62 -0.14 -6.40
CA GLN A 129 -20.76 -0.32 -5.51
C GLN A 129 -21.15 1.02 -4.89
N GLU A 130 -22.43 1.20 -4.62
CA GLU A 130 -22.90 2.31 -3.80
C GLU A 130 -22.45 2.12 -2.35
N VAL A 131 -21.86 3.14 -1.76
CA VAL A 131 -21.49 3.17 -0.35
C VAL A 131 -22.66 3.73 0.44
N ARG A 132 -23.08 3.02 1.48
CA ARG A 132 -24.25 3.35 2.31
C ARG A 132 -23.85 3.96 3.64
N SER A 133 -22.61 3.69 4.09
CA SER A 133 -22.07 4.27 5.31
C SER A 133 -21.99 5.78 5.21
N THR A 134 -22.28 6.43 6.32
CA THR A 134 -22.10 7.87 6.53
C THR A 134 -21.10 8.09 7.67
N PRO A 135 -20.55 9.30 7.84
CA PRO A 135 -19.68 9.61 8.98
C PRO A 135 -20.30 9.33 10.36
N ALA A 136 -21.64 9.46 10.46
CA ALA A 136 -22.38 9.24 11.69
C ALA A 136 -22.87 7.79 11.88
N GLN A 137 -23.03 7.03 10.78
CA GLN A 137 -23.62 5.69 10.85
C GLN A 137 -22.97 4.74 9.83
N PRO A 138 -22.13 3.80 10.31
CA PRO A 138 -21.55 2.78 9.43
C PRO A 138 -22.59 1.73 9.03
N ASP A 139 -22.55 1.29 7.76
CA ASP A 139 -23.34 0.17 7.24
C ASP A 139 -22.42 -1.04 6.99
N SER A 140 -22.70 -2.15 7.65
CA SER A 140 -21.91 -3.38 7.49
C SER A 140 -21.92 -3.96 6.07
N ALA A 141 -22.92 -3.62 5.25
CA ALA A 141 -22.99 -4.01 3.85
C ALA A 141 -21.87 -3.38 2.98
N ASP A 142 -21.27 -2.30 3.46
CA ASP A 142 -20.15 -1.66 2.79
C ASP A 142 -18.82 -2.36 3.02
N ARG A 143 -18.73 -3.28 3.98
CA ARG A 143 -17.50 -4.02 4.25
C ARG A 143 -17.09 -4.84 3.03
N LEU A 144 -15.86 -4.62 2.57
CA LEU A 144 -15.30 -5.36 1.44
C LEU A 144 -14.97 -6.78 1.88
N ASP A 145 -15.39 -7.75 1.07
CA ASP A 145 -15.02 -9.14 1.27
C ASP A 145 -13.61 -9.37 0.72
N ILE A 146 -12.63 -9.35 1.61
CA ILE A 146 -11.21 -9.61 1.25
C ILE A 146 -10.86 -11.10 1.28
N ILE A 147 -11.77 -11.97 1.66
CA ILE A 147 -11.50 -13.40 1.90
C ILE A 147 -11.80 -14.24 0.65
N ARG A 148 -12.87 -13.93 -0.08
CA ARG A 148 -13.32 -14.78 -1.18
C ARG A 148 -12.45 -14.63 -2.44
N ARG A 149 -12.27 -15.73 -3.15
CA ARG A 149 -11.50 -15.79 -4.40
C ARG A 149 -12.11 -14.92 -5.51
N ASN A 150 -13.42 -14.82 -5.57
CA ASN A 150 -14.15 -14.17 -6.67
C ASN A 150 -14.35 -12.66 -6.50
N VAL A 151 -13.60 -12.02 -5.59
CA VAL A 151 -13.73 -10.56 -5.38
C VAL A 151 -13.51 -9.75 -6.65
N PHE A 152 -12.64 -10.21 -7.55
CA PHE A 152 -12.38 -9.53 -8.82
C PHE A 152 -13.50 -9.69 -9.84
N GLU A 153 -14.27 -10.76 -9.77
CA GLU A 153 -15.49 -10.96 -10.59
C GLU A 153 -16.66 -10.13 -10.05
N ARG A 154 -16.71 -9.97 -8.73
CA ARG A 154 -17.76 -9.22 -8.04
C ARG A 154 -17.56 -7.71 -8.16
N TYR A 155 -16.33 -7.25 -8.02
CA TYR A 155 -15.97 -5.83 -7.99
C TYR A 155 -15.35 -5.42 -9.32
N GLY A 156 -15.65 -4.21 -9.80
CA GLY A 156 -15.09 -3.67 -11.03
C GLY A 156 -13.73 -3.01 -10.83
N GLY A 157 -13.06 -2.72 -11.93
CA GLY A 157 -11.77 -2.03 -11.92
C GLY A 157 -11.32 -1.54 -13.29
N GLY A 158 -10.32 -0.65 -13.31
CA GLY A 158 -9.73 -0.16 -14.55
C GLY A 158 -9.02 -1.27 -15.32
N VAL A 159 -8.06 -1.94 -14.67
CA VAL A 159 -7.30 -3.07 -15.24
C VAL A 159 -7.45 -4.31 -14.37
N LEU A 160 -7.64 -5.46 -15.01
CA LEU A 160 -7.56 -6.77 -14.37
C LEU A 160 -6.61 -7.68 -15.14
N LEU A 161 -5.50 -8.05 -14.49
CA LEU A 161 -4.55 -9.05 -14.97
C LEU A 161 -4.78 -10.37 -14.23
N LEU A 162 -4.89 -11.47 -14.96
CA LEU A 162 -5.11 -12.82 -14.41
C LEU A 162 -4.08 -13.78 -14.99
N ARG A 163 -3.30 -14.45 -14.15
CA ARG A 163 -2.31 -15.47 -14.55
C ARG A 163 -1.35 -15.00 -15.66
N THR A 164 -0.92 -13.74 -15.57
CA THR A 164 0.04 -13.15 -16.52
C THR A 164 1.44 -13.09 -15.93
N VAL A 165 2.44 -13.06 -16.79
CA VAL A 165 3.86 -12.95 -16.40
C VAL A 165 4.51 -11.80 -17.15
N ALA A 166 5.37 -11.03 -16.47
CA ALA A 166 6.13 -9.92 -17.05
C ALA A 166 5.26 -8.88 -17.78
N ALA A 167 4.08 -8.58 -17.22
CA ALA A 167 3.22 -7.52 -17.74
C ALA A 167 3.70 -6.14 -17.27
N SER A 168 3.41 -5.10 -18.05
CA SER A 168 3.66 -3.71 -17.69
C SER A 168 2.37 -2.90 -17.78
N VAL A 169 2.02 -2.19 -16.69
CA VAL A 169 0.91 -1.24 -16.65
C VAL A 169 1.46 0.11 -16.20
N THR A 170 1.48 1.10 -17.10
CA THR A 170 2.16 2.36 -16.83
C THR A 170 1.40 3.57 -17.36
N GLY A 171 1.42 4.67 -16.59
CA GLY A 171 0.84 5.96 -17.03
C GLY A 171 -0.65 5.88 -17.33
N ILE A 172 -1.40 4.97 -16.71
CA ILE A 172 -2.86 4.92 -16.82
C ILE A 172 -3.53 5.77 -15.75
N THR A 173 -4.76 6.19 -16.04
CA THR A 173 -5.67 6.74 -15.05
C THR A 173 -6.84 5.78 -14.84
N ALA A 174 -7.12 5.35 -13.59
CA ALA A 174 -8.22 4.45 -13.25
C ALA A 174 -8.85 4.87 -11.91
N ARG A 175 -9.66 5.93 -11.95
CA ARG A 175 -10.28 6.59 -10.80
C ARG A 175 -11.81 6.44 -10.79
N GLY A 176 -12.41 6.68 -9.62
CA GLY A 176 -13.88 6.69 -9.49
C GLY A 176 -14.53 5.34 -9.77
N ALA A 177 -13.81 4.26 -9.53
CA ALA A 177 -14.29 2.89 -9.62
C ALA A 177 -14.26 2.21 -8.24
N GLN A 178 -14.56 0.91 -8.20
CA GLN A 178 -14.28 0.13 -7.01
C GLN A 178 -12.78 -0.09 -6.86
N ASN A 179 -12.11 -0.51 -7.92
CA ASN A 179 -10.68 -0.78 -7.94
C ASN A 179 -9.98 -0.07 -9.10
N GLY A 180 -8.70 0.27 -8.91
CA GLY A 180 -7.86 0.77 -10.00
C GLY A 180 -7.29 -0.39 -10.82
N ILE A 181 -6.36 -1.16 -10.24
CA ILE A 181 -5.64 -2.27 -10.89
C ILE A 181 -5.73 -3.52 -10.01
N GLY A 182 -6.16 -4.64 -10.59
CA GLY A 182 -6.19 -5.95 -9.95
C GLY A 182 -5.20 -6.91 -10.59
N LEU A 183 -4.41 -7.60 -9.76
CA LEU A 183 -3.47 -8.65 -10.14
C LEU A 183 -3.85 -9.96 -9.45
N VAL A 184 -4.15 -10.99 -10.23
CA VAL A 184 -4.55 -12.31 -9.74
C VAL A 184 -3.61 -13.36 -10.30
N GLU A 185 -2.80 -13.98 -9.44
CA GLU A 185 -1.79 -14.97 -9.86
C GLU A 185 -0.80 -14.40 -10.90
N VAL A 186 -0.42 -13.11 -10.74
CA VAL A 186 0.46 -12.38 -11.65
C VAL A 186 1.90 -12.40 -11.10
N ARG A 187 2.87 -12.57 -12.00
CA ARG A 187 4.29 -12.63 -11.60
C ARG A 187 5.17 -11.69 -12.42
N ASP A 188 6.25 -11.25 -11.77
CA ASP A 188 7.38 -10.54 -12.38
C ASP A 188 6.95 -9.34 -13.24
N SER A 189 5.89 -8.63 -12.80
CA SER A 189 5.24 -7.56 -13.54
C SER A 189 5.57 -6.20 -12.96
N TYR A 190 5.47 -5.16 -13.79
CA TYR A 190 5.82 -3.78 -13.46
C TYR A 190 4.58 -2.88 -13.56
N ILE A 191 4.15 -2.35 -12.40
CA ILE A 191 2.95 -1.51 -12.26
C ILE A 191 3.42 -0.15 -11.74
N ALA A 192 3.57 0.83 -12.62
CA ALA A 192 4.21 2.07 -12.24
C ALA A 192 3.62 3.32 -12.88
N ASP A 193 3.81 4.46 -12.20
CA ASP A 193 3.46 5.78 -12.72
C ASP A 193 1.97 5.91 -13.06
N ASN A 194 1.09 5.17 -12.36
CA ASN A 194 -0.36 5.16 -12.57
C ASN A 194 -1.08 6.07 -11.58
N ASN A 195 -2.19 6.67 -12.03
CA ASN A 195 -3.11 7.39 -11.16
C ASN A 195 -4.36 6.53 -10.89
N VAL A 196 -4.36 5.89 -9.73
CA VAL A 196 -5.42 4.97 -9.28
C VAL A 196 -6.05 5.42 -7.96
N GLY A 197 -5.94 6.71 -7.64
CA GLY A 197 -6.51 7.30 -6.44
C GLY A 197 -8.03 7.50 -6.51
N GLY A 198 -8.65 7.78 -5.36
CA GLY A 198 -10.08 8.08 -5.28
C GLY A 198 -11.01 6.91 -5.63
N ASN A 199 -10.55 5.67 -5.48
CA ASN A 199 -11.38 4.47 -5.63
C ASN A 199 -12.07 4.09 -4.31
N SER A 200 -13.20 3.38 -4.39
CA SER A 200 -13.98 3.02 -3.21
C SER A 200 -13.65 1.64 -2.62
N GLY A 201 -12.65 0.97 -3.14
CA GLY A 201 -12.17 -0.32 -2.67
C GLY A 201 -10.66 -0.35 -2.57
N TRP A 202 -9.97 -0.69 -3.67
CA TRP A 202 -8.51 -0.76 -3.69
C TRP A 202 -7.94 0.02 -4.88
N GLY A 203 -6.91 0.82 -4.62
CA GLY A 203 -6.13 1.43 -5.70
C GLY A 203 -5.44 0.35 -6.51
N ILE A 204 -4.61 -0.47 -5.86
CA ILE A 204 -3.94 -1.65 -6.45
C ILE A 204 -4.15 -2.86 -5.53
N HIS A 205 -4.58 -3.99 -6.09
CA HIS A 205 -4.84 -5.21 -5.32
C HIS A 205 -4.13 -6.42 -5.92
N LEU A 206 -3.30 -7.07 -5.12
CA LEU A 206 -2.57 -8.29 -5.46
C LEU A 206 -3.16 -9.49 -4.70
N TRP A 207 -3.48 -10.55 -5.42
CA TRP A 207 -3.90 -11.83 -4.87
C TRP A 207 -3.06 -12.95 -5.46
N ARG A 208 -2.32 -13.68 -4.63
CA ARG A 208 -1.37 -14.74 -5.05
C ARG A 208 -0.42 -14.27 -6.15
N SER A 209 0.04 -13.04 -6.03
CA SER A 209 0.86 -12.40 -7.06
C SER A 209 2.23 -12.08 -6.48
N ALA A 210 3.30 -12.53 -7.16
CA ALA A 210 4.64 -12.52 -6.57
C ALA A 210 5.69 -11.91 -7.52
N GLY A 211 6.77 -11.37 -6.94
CA GLY A 211 7.89 -10.82 -7.70
C GLY A 211 7.55 -9.54 -8.46
N ASN A 212 6.43 -8.88 -8.16
CA ASN A 212 6.00 -7.69 -8.89
C ASN A 212 6.64 -6.42 -8.29
N ILE A 213 6.84 -5.42 -9.14
CA ILE A 213 7.27 -4.08 -8.74
C ILE A 213 6.09 -3.12 -8.89
N ILE A 214 5.68 -2.50 -7.78
CA ILE A 214 4.60 -1.52 -7.70
C ILE A 214 5.25 -0.20 -7.33
N ALA A 215 5.47 0.69 -8.31
CA ALA A 215 6.33 1.85 -8.12
C ALA A 215 5.70 3.18 -8.57
N ARG A 216 5.90 4.24 -7.80
CA ARG A 216 5.52 5.61 -8.16
C ARG A 216 4.06 5.75 -8.61
N ASN A 217 3.17 4.94 -8.06
CA ASN A 217 1.74 5.09 -8.30
C ASN A 217 1.14 6.09 -7.32
N ARG A 218 0.17 6.84 -7.81
CA ARG A 218 -0.72 7.64 -6.98
C ARG A 218 -1.99 6.86 -6.72
N ALA A 219 -2.13 6.32 -5.48
CA ALA A 219 -3.28 5.55 -5.02
C ALA A 219 -3.99 6.24 -3.83
N ASP A 220 -3.76 7.53 -3.68
CA ASP A 220 -4.27 8.38 -2.61
C ASP A 220 -5.81 8.44 -2.56
N HIS A 221 -6.36 8.89 -1.43
CA HIS A 221 -7.81 9.08 -1.27
C HIS A 221 -8.65 7.84 -1.61
N THR A 222 -8.08 6.64 -1.50
CA THR A 222 -8.84 5.39 -1.62
C THR A 222 -9.63 5.17 -0.33
N ARG A 223 -10.94 5.45 -0.38
CA ARG A 223 -11.78 5.54 0.83
C ARG A 223 -13.07 4.77 0.71
N ARG A 224 -13.47 4.16 1.85
CA ARG A 224 -14.77 3.55 2.05
C ARG A 224 -15.12 3.60 3.54
N CYS A 225 -16.39 3.87 3.88
CA CYS A 225 -16.84 3.98 5.26
C CYS A 225 -16.07 5.05 6.07
N GLU A 226 -16.34 6.31 5.80
CA GLU A 226 -15.70 7.45 6.50
C GLU A 226 -16.23 7.68 7.92
N SER A 227 -16.80 6.66 8.58
CA SER A 227 -17.31 6.80 9.94
C SER A 227 -16.18 7.10 10.92
N GLN A 228 -16.38 8.13 11.74
CA GLN A 228 -15.46 8.50 12.83
C GLN A 228 -15.72 7.74 14.14
N VAL A 229 -16.79 6.94 14.21
CA VAL A 229 -17.22 6.31 15.48
C VAL A 229 -17.53 4.83 15.25
N PRO A 230 -16.85 3.97 15.98
CA PRO A 230 -15.42 3.71 15.94
C PRO A 230 -14.98 3.47 14.51
N PRO A 231 -13.73 3.58 14.12
CA PRO A 231 -13.32 3.45 12.72
C PRO A 231 -13.70 2.07 12.23
N VAL A 232 -14.78 1.99 11.45
CA VAL A 232 -15.19 0.73 10.82
C VAL A 232 -14.25 0.50 9.65
N ASP A 233 -13.29 -0.41 9.84
CA ASP A 233 -12.47 -0.88 8.72
C ASP A 233 -13.34 -1.63 7.73
N CYS A 234 -13.75 -0.95 6.66
CA CYS A 234 -14.48 -1.55 5.56
C CYS A 234 -13.59 -2.28 4.55
N GLY A 235 -12.31 -2.45 4.85
CA GLY A 235 -11.36 -3.20 4.04
C GLY A 235 -10.78 -2.44 2.83
N ALA A 236 -11.05 -1.13 2.69
CA ALA A 236 -10.47 -0.32 1.63
C ALA A 236 -9.00 0.01 1.93
N ALA A 237 -8.16 -0.04 0.91
CA ALA A 237 -6.75 0.30 1.01
C ALA A 237 -6.21 0.87 -0.31
N ALA A 238 -5.25 1.78 -0.23
CA ALA A 238 -4.57 2.27 -1.43
C ALA A 238 -3.85 1.13 -2.15
N ILE A 239 -3.09 0.29 -1.41
CA ILE A 239 -2.49 -0.94 -1.93
C ILE A 239 -2.82 -2.09 -0.98
N LEU A 240 -3.33 -3.21 -1.54
CA LEU A 240 -3.62 -4.44 -0.81
C LEU A 240 -2.84 -5.63 -1.39
N LEU A 241 -2.05 -6.31 -0.56
CA LEU A 241 -1.42 -7.60 -0.85
C LEU A 241 -2.07 -8.66 0.02
N ARG A 242 -2.46 -9.80 -0.57
CA ARG A 242 -3.01 -10.91 0.21
C ARG A 242 -2.74 -12.29 -0.38
N GLU A 243 -2.83 -13.32 0.45
CA GLU A 243 -2.73 -14.73 0.09
C GLU A 243 -1.52 -15.09 -0.79
N ALA A 244 -0.37 -15.34 -0.19
CA ALA A 244 0.85 -15.70 -0.92
C ALA A 244 1.19 -14.68 -2.02
N SER A 245 0.99 -13.38 -1.72
CA SER A 245 1.55 -12.30 -2.52
C SER A 245 2.95 -12.01 -1.99
N ASP A 246 3.92 -12.77 -2.51
CA ASP A 246 5.26 -12.87 -1.95
C ASP A 246 6.29 -12.09 -2.77
N SER A 247 7.36 -11.65 -2.10
CA SER A 247 8.55 -11.06 -2.76
C SER A 247 8.22 -9.89 -3.70
N ASN A 248 7.15 -9.14 -3.41
CA ASN A 248 6.84 -7.92 -4.16
C ASN A 248 7.61 -6.72 -3.60
N THR A 249 7.95 -5.79 -4.47
CA THR A 249 8.54 -4.49 -4.10
C THR A 249 7.49 -3.40 -4.31
N VAL A 250 7.11 -2.71 -3.23
CA VAL A 250 6.18 -1.57 -3.24
C VAL A 250 6.99 -0.34 -2.87
N VAL A 251 7.25 0.54 -3.84
CA VAL A 251 8.25 1.61 -3.66
C VAL A 251 7.79 2.95 -4.23
N ASP A 252 8.08 4.03 -3.49
CA ASP A 252 7.85 5.42 -3.92
C ASP A 252 6.38 5.71 -4.31
N ASN A 253 5.38 5.06 -3.69
CA ASN A 253 3.97 5.31 -3.99
C ASN A 253 3.37 6.37 -3.05
N ASP A 254 2.46 7.18 -3.58
CA ASP A 254 1.57 8.08 -2.82
C ASP A 254 0.30 7.32 -2.45
N LEU A 255 0.14 7.02 -1.16
CA LEU A 255 -0.98 6.27 -0.57
C LEU A 255 -1.79 7.14 0.40
N ALA A 256 -1.49 8.43 0.45
CA ALA A 256 -1.97 9.36 1.48
C ALA A 256 -3.49 9.49 1.52
N ALA A 257 -3.99 9.91 2.66
CA ALA A 257 -5.40 10.24 2.88
C ALA A 257 -6.38 9.11 2.51
N SER A 258 -5.94 7.86 2.55
CA SER A 258 -6.78 6.67 2.29
C SER A 258 -7.38 6.10 3.59
N SER A 259 -8.35 5.17 3.50
CA SER A 259 -8.84 4.45 4.67
C SER A 259 -7.71 3.68 5.36
N THR A 260 -6.99 2.88 4.59
CA THR A 260 -5.68 2.30 4.92
C THR A 260 -4.73 2.62 3.77
N GLY A 261 -3.49 3.03 4.07
CA GLY A 261 -2.50 3.29 3.02
C GLY A 261 -2.04 1.99 2.37
N PHE A 262 -1.26 1.20 3.08
CA PHE A 262 -0.80 -0.12 2.64
C PHE A 262 -1.36 -1.21 3.56
N ARG A 263 -1.87 -2.29 2.95
CA ARG A 263 -2.35 -3.44 3.71
C ARG A 263 -1.79 -4.74 3.17
N LEU A 264 -1.07 -5.45 4.01
CA LEU A 264 -0.73 -6.84 3.82
C LEU A 264 -1.70 -7.66 4.68
N ALA A 265 -2.56 -8.45 4.05
CA ALA A 265 -3.56 -9.22 4.74
C ALA A 265 -3.34 -10.72 4.50
N GLY A 266 -2.83 -11.39 5.52
CA GLY A 266 -3.08 -12.81 5.71
C GLY A 266 -4.39 -12.95 6.48
N ALA A 267 -5.19 -13.92 6.24
CA ALA A 267 -6.42 -14.09 7.00
C ALA A 267 -6.50 -15.50 7.58
N ARG A 268 -6.26 -15.64 8.86
CA ARG A 268 -6.39 -16.85 9.68
C ARG A 268 -5.42 -17.99 9.30
N PRO A 269 -5.26 -19.02 10.15
CA PRO A 269 -4.28 -20.11 9.93
C PRO A 269 -4.46 -20.91 8.62
N GLN A 270 -5.63 -20.82 7.97
CA GLN A 270 -5.93 -21.55 6.75
C GLN A 270 -5.58 -20.80 5.45
N LEU A 271 -5.22 -19.51 5.52
CA LEU A 271 -4.84 -18.72 4.34
C LEU A 271 -3.33 -18.54 4.30
N ARG A 272 -2.76 -18.66 3.10
CA ARG A 272 -1.31 -18.53 2.93
C ARG A 272 -0.85 -17.13 3.32
N GLN A 273 0.18 -17.09 4.13
CA GLN A 273 0.88 -15.87 4.50
C GLN A 273 1.49 -15.20 3.27
N SER A 274 1.64 -13.89 3.31
CA SER A 274 2.43 -13.16 2.33
C SER A 274 3.82 -12.87 2.92
N ILE A 275 4.87 -13.28 2.20
CA ILE A 275 6.23 -13.40 2.73
C ILE A 275 7.22 -12.56 1.91
N GLY A 276 8.21 -11.96 2.59
CA GLY A 276 9.39 -11.37 1.96
C GLY A 276 9.12 -10.15 1.08
N ASN A 277 8.04 -9.41 1.34
CA ASN A 277 7.75 -8.18 0.59
C ASN A 277 8.60 -7.01 1.14
N LEU A 278 9.04 -6.14 0.23
CA LEU A 278 9.71 -4.88 0.54
C LEU A 278 8.75 -3.71 0.29
N VAL A 279 8.44 -2.96 1.34
CA VAL A 279 7.62 -1.75 1.30
C VAL A 279 8.52 -0.56 1.63
N HIS A 280 8.91 0.24 0.63
CA HIS A 280 10.00 1.20 0.75
C HIS A 280 9.62 2.59 0.23
N ARG A 281 9.90 3.64 1.01
CA ARG A 281 9.67 5.05 0.66
C ARG A 281 8.26 5.35 0.16
N ASN A 282 7.24 4.73 0.72
CA ASN A 282 5.86 5.09 0.43
C ASN A 282 5.36 6.12 1.43
N ASP A 283 4.51 7.05 0.98
CA ASP A 283 3.82 8.00 1.84
C ASP A 283 2.37 7.57 2.04
N ALA A 284 2.03 7.14 3.27
CA ALA A 284 0.68 6.80 3.69
C ALA A 284 0.15 7.76 4.78
N SER A 285 0.64 8.98 4.78
CA SER A 285 0.24 10.00 5.75
C SER A 285 -1.25 10.32 5.67
N SER A 286 -1.80 10.80 6.77
CA SER A 286 -3.22 11.16 6.90
C SER A 286 -4.19 10.00 6.64
N ALA A 287 -3.76 8.74 6.81
CA ALA A 287 -4.66 7.60 6.74
C ALA A 287 -5.75 7.73 7.82
N LEU A 288 -7.01 7.45 7.45
CA LEU A 288 -8.15 7.55 8.38
C LEU A 288 -8.01 6.53 9.52
N GLY A 289 -7.64 5.30 9.18
CA GLY A 289 -7.33 4.24 10.13
C GLY A 289 -5.82 4.06 10.28
N THR A 290 -5.26 3.02 9.67
CA THR A 290 -3.84 2.65 9.76
C THR A 290 -3.10 2.99 8.48
N ALA A 291 -1.93 3.62 8.60
CA ALA A 291 -1.11 3.91 7.42
C ALA A 291 -0.55 2.63 6.81
N PHE A 292 0.09 1.77 7.61
CA PHE A 292 0.67 0.50 7.15
C PHE A 292 0.22 -0.65 8.05
N THR A 293 -0.36 -1.69 7.45
CA THR A 293 -0.79 -2.89 8.17
C THR A 293 -0.10 -4.13 7.61
N ALA A 294 0.45 -4.97 8.49
CA ALA A 294 0.86 -6.32 8.18
C ALA A 294 0.15 -7.28 9.13
N ALA A 295 -0.81 -8.05 8.60
CA ALA A 295 -1.53 -9.06 9.36
C ALA A 295 -1.18 -10.46 8.85
N HIS A 296 -0.75 -11.35 9.76
CA HIS A 296 -0.31 -12.71 9.44
C HIS A 296 0.74 -12.77 8.32
N GLY A 297 1.65 -11.79 8.28
CA GLY A 297 2.77 -11.72 7.34
C GLY A 297 4.06 -12.25 7.96
N TRP A 298 4.99 -12.74 7.15
CA TRP A 298 6.27 -13.22 7.62
C TRP A 298 7.45 -12.61 6.84
N SER A 299 8.51 -12.22 7.54
CA SER A 299 9.75 -11.71 6.93
C SER A 299 9.54 -10.54 5.96
N ASN A 300 8.58 -9.65 6.22
CA ASN A 300 8.35 -8.46 5.42
C ASN A 300 9.20 -7.29 5.94
N THR A 301 9.59 -6.39 5.06
CA THR A 301 10.40 -5.21 5.43
C THR A 301 9.68 -3.93 5.04
N PHE A 302 9.51 -3.03 6.03
CA PHE A 302 9.02 -1.67 5.83
C PHE A 302 10.17 -0.70 6.07
N LEU A 303 10.64 -0.05 5.02
CA LEU A 303 11.87 0.74 5.03
C LEU A 303 11.57 2.19 4.60
N GLU A 304 11.96 3.16 5.42
CA GLU A 304 11.90 4.60 5.08
C GLU A 304 10.51 5.09 4.61
N ASN A 305 9.43 4.50 5.13
CA ASN A 305 8.08 4.95 4.82
C ASN A 305 7.64 6.09 5.74
N ARG A 306 6.66 6.86 5.29
CA ARG A 306 6.05 7.96 6.02
C ARG A 306 4.60 7.66 6.40
N ALA A 307 4.23 7.93 7.68
CA ALA A 307 2.91 7.63 8.25
C ALA A 307 2.38 8.75 9.15
N ASP A 308 2.58 10.01 8.76
CA ASP A 308 2.23 11.16 9.59
C ASP A 308 0.72 11.35 9.71
N SER A 309 0.28 11.90 10.86
CA SER A 309 -1.13 12.30 11.10
C SER A 309 -2.16 11.19 10.83
N SER A 310 -1.75 9.93 10.90
CA SER A 310 -2.63 8.78 10.71
C SER A 310 -3.29 8.35 12.02
N GLY A 311 -4.34 7.54 11.98
CA GLY A 311 -4.94 6.93 13.19
C GLY A 311 -3.89 6.10 13.92
N ILE A 312 -3.32 5.13 13.24
CA ILE A 312 -2.17 4.31 13.63
C ILE A 312 -1.13 4.41 12.52
N GLY A 313 0.15 4.58 12.89
CA GLY A 313 1.22 4.58 11.89
C GLY A 313 1.44 3.18 11.31
N PHE A 314 1.90 2.23 12.11
CA PHE A 314 2.13 0.83 11.72
C PHE A 314 1.38 -0.13 12.63
N ARG A 315 0.74 -1.13 12.05
CA ARG A 315 0.12 -2.23 12.77
C ARG A 315 0.66 -3.57 12.29
N LEU A 316 1.26 -4.33 13.19
CA LEU A 316 1.67 -5.72 12.98
C LEU A 316 0.75 -6.62 13.81
N ASP A 317 0.01 -7.50 13.16
CA ASP A 317 -0.94 -8.41 13.78
C ASP A 317 -0.54 -9.85 13.42
N HIS A 318 -0.24 -10.71 14.42
CA HIS A 318 0.25 -12.09 14.20
C HIS A 318 1.38 -12.17 13.16
N SER A 319 2.23 -11.15 13.09
CA SER A 319 3.33 -11.07 12.13
C SER A 319 4.63 -11.51 12.76
N GLY A 320 5.50 -12.14 11.95
CA GLY A 320 6.79 -12.61 12.45
C GLY A 320 7.96 -12.30 11.53
N GLY A 321 9.16 -12.13 12.12
CA GLY A 321 10.36 -11.82 11.38
C GLY A 321 10.27 -10.52 10.58
N THR A 322 9.32 -9.64 10.88
CA THR A 322 9.09 -8.39 10.16
C THR A 322 10.02 -7.30 10.67
N THR A 323 10.56 -6.51 9.75
CA THR A 323 11.43 -5.38 10.07
C THR A 323 10.76 -4.06 9.71
N LEU A 324 10.64 -3.15 10.70
CA LEU A 324 10.31 -1.74 10.52
C LEU A 324 11.58 -0.92 10.71
N ARG A 325 12.11 -0.29 9.67
CA ARG A 325 13.38 0.46 9.78
C ARG A 325 13.31 1.83 9.12
N GLY A 326 13.83 2.83 9.84
CA GLY A 326 13.99 4.20 9.30
C GLY A 326 12.67 4.87 8.91
N ASN A 327 11.53 4.38 9.42
CA ASN A 327 10.23 4.97 9.09
C ASN A 327 10.00 6.23 9.93
N THR A 328 9.25 7.19 9.39
CA THR A 328 8.87 8.43 10.04
C THR A 328 7.37 8.45 10.36
N ILE A 329 7.04 8.72 11.64
CA ILE A 329 5.68 8.75 12.16
C ILE A 329 5.53 10.00 13.02
N ILE A 330 4.82 11.01 12.52
CA ILE A 330 4.63 12.28 13.23
C ILE A 330 3.16 12.49 13.53
N GLY A 331 2.79 12.68 14.79
CA GLY A 331 1.43 13.03 15.18
C GLY A 331 0.41 11.93 14.93
N SER A 332 0.74 10.66 15.21
CA SER A 332 -0.27 9.59 15.22
C SER A 332 -1.37 9.88 16.23
N ARG A 333 -2.64 9.72 15.82
CA ARG A 333 -3.78 10.02 16.71
C ARG A 333 -3.98 9.01 17.84
N SER A 334 -3.45 7.80 17.69
CA SER A 334 -3.52 6.75 18.70
C SER A 334 -2.13 6.18 18.99
N VAL A 335 -1.60 5.34 18.14
CA VAL A 335 -0.31 4.66 18.33
C VAL A 335 0.58 4.82 17.11
N GLY A 336 1.86 5.14 17.32
CA GLY A 336 2.84 5.18 16.23
C GLY A 336 3.06 3.80 15.62
N ILE A 337 3.48 2.83 16.43
CA ILE A 337 3.69 1.42 16.04
C ILE A 337 2.99 0.53 17.06
N VAL A 338 2.10 -0.35 16.61
CA VAL A 338 1.47 -1.37 17.46
C VAL A 338 1.72 -2.75 16.88
N SER A 339 2.06 -3.71 17.73
CA SER A 339 2.19 -5.11 17.36
C SER A 339 1.53 -5.99 18.37
N ASP A 340 0.67 -6.91 17.91
CA ASP A 340 0.04 -7.91 18.76
C ASP A 340 0.34 -9.34 18.26
N HIS A 341 0.47 -10.31 19.18
CA HIS A 341 0.73 -11.73 18.89
C HIS A 341 1.87 -12.00 17.89
N GLY A 342 2.88 -11.14 17.88
CA GLY A 342 3.99 -11.24 16.95
C GLY A 342 5.23 -11.92 17.56
N SER A 343 6.14 -12.34 16.70
CA SER A 343 7.44 -12.88 17.14
C SER A 343 8.58 -12.51 16.20
N ASP A 344 9.78 -12.36 16.79
CA ASP A 344 11.01 -12.12 16.03
C ASP A 344 11.01 -10.84 15.18
N ASN A 345 10.18 -9.85 15.56
CA ASN A 345 10.08 -8.60 14.82
C ASN A 345 11.18 -7.61 15.26
N ALA A 346 11.60 -6.75 14.33
CA ALA A 346 12.63 -5.73 14.56
C ALA A 346 12.08 -4.33 14.24
N ILE A 347 12.18 -3.42 15.22
CA ILE A 347 11.75 -2.01 15.12
C ILE A 347 13.00 -1.16 15.31
N LEU A 348 13.59 -0.68 14.21
CA LEU A 348 14.94 -0.17 14.17
C LEU A 348 15.02 1.25 13.60
N ALA A 349 15.67 2.15 14.29
CA ALA A 349 15.99 3.49 13.79
C ALA A 349 14.78 4.27 13.22
N ASN A 350 13.57 4.06 13.78
CA ASN A 350 12.39 4.81 13.39
C ASN A 350 12.30 6.13 14.17
N VAL A 351 11.65 7.13 13.59
CA VAL A 351 11.42 8.44 14.20
C VAL A 351 9.92 8.59 14.51
N LEU A 352 9.60 8.66 15.80
CA LEU A 352 8.23 8.80 16.32
C LEU A 352 8.12 10.09 17.11
N ILE A 353 7.35 11.06 16.58
CA ILE A 353 7.25 12.40 17.19
C ILE A 353 5.78 12.77 17.40
N GLY A 354 5.45 13.12 18.64
CA GLY A 354 4.10 13.56 19.02
C GLY A 354 3.04 12.46 18.90
N GLY A 355 2.00 12.56 19.70
CA GLY A 355 0.92 11.57 19.77
C GLY A 355 0.84 10.92 21.15
N THR A 356 -0.04 9.92 21.27
CA THR A 356 -0.30 9.29 22.56
C THR A 356 0.76 8.24 22.90
N ILE A 357 0.91 7.20 22.08
CA ILE A 357 1.86 6.10 22.32
C ILE A 357 2.81 5.99 21.11
N GLY A 358 4.11 5.94 21.39
CA GLY A 358 5.11 5.72 20.36
C GLY A 358 5.07 4.27 19.84
N ILE A 359 5.50 3.32 20.67
CA ILE A 359 5.53 1.89 20.34
C ILE A 359 4.75 1.12 21.40
N ARG A 360 3.82 0.27 20.99
CA ARG A 360 3.10 -0.65 21.87
C ARG A 360 3.24 -2.07 21.35
N ILE A 361 3.73 -2.97 22.21
CA ILE A 361 3.74 -4.41 21.95
C ILE A 361 2.86 -5.06 23.00
N ASP A 362 1.83 -5.76 22.54
CA ASP A 362 0.88 -6.42 23.43
C ASP A 362 0.64 -7.89 23.03
N ALA A 363 0.07 -8.64 23.96
CA ALA A 363 -0.41 -9.99 23.75
C ALA A 363 -1.63 -10.19 24.67
N PRO A 364 -2.85 -9.85 24.21
CA PRO A 364 -4.05 -10.03 25.03
C PRO A 364 -4.19 -11.49 25.51
N GLU A 365 -4.50 -11.67 26.78
CA GLU A 365 -4.54 -12.98 27.48
C GLU A 365 -5.41 -14.05 26.79
N GLU A 366 -6.40 -13.65 26.01
CA GLU A 366 -7.39 -14.56 25.43
C GLU A 366 -6.86 -15.50 24.33
N SER A 367 -5.63 -15.31 23.84
CA SER A 367 -5.16 -15.96 22.61
C SER A 367 -3.98 -16.95 22.78
N GLY A 368 -3.40 -17.08 23.93
CA GLY A 368 -2.45 -18.16 24.27
C GLY A 368 -1.00 -17.99 23.78
N ASP A 369 -0.71 -17.16 22.79
CA ASP A 369 0.64 -16.95 22.27
C ASP A 369 1.16 -15.53 22.58
N PRO A 370 2.11 -15.37 23.54
CA PRO A 370 2.64 -14.04 23.87
C PRO A 370 3.49 -13.48 22.76
N SER A 371 3.44 -12.14 22.62
CA SER A 371 4.41 -11.41 21.81
C SER A 371 5.82 -11.61 22.36
N ARG A 372 6.78 -11.99 21.49
CA ARG A 372 8.10 -12.41 21.96
C ARG A 372 9.25 -12.13 20.98
N ARG A 373 10.47 -12.02 21.58
CA ARG A 373 11.74 -11.86 20.82
C ARG A 373 11.73 -10.65 19.88
N TYR A 374 11.27 -9.51 20.40
CA TYR A 374 11.37 -8.24 19.68
C TYR A 374 12.74 -7.61 19.89
N ARG A 375 13.21 -6.93 18.84
CA ARG A 375 14.33 -6.00 18.87
C ARG A 375 13.82 -4.60 18.62
N ILE A 376 14.02 -3.69 19.58
CA ILE A 376 13.58 -2.30 19.50
C ILE A 376 14.83 -1.44 19.73
N ASP A 377 15.53 -1.09 18.64
CA ASP A 377 16.84 -0.45 18.74
C ASP A 377 16.86 0.89 17.99
N ASP A 378 17.61 1.85 18.55
CA ASP A 378 17.99 3.13 17.93
C ASP A 378 16.81 4.00 17.48
N ASN A 379 15.60 3.81 18.05
CA ASN A 379 14.45 4.63 17.71
C ASN A 379 14.49 5.97 18.46
N VAL A 380 13.98 7.02 17.80
CA VAL A 380 13.75 8.33 18.40
C VAL A 380 12.28 8.46 18.78
N LEU A 381 12.01 8.67 20.07
CA LEU A 381 10.67 8.82 20.65
C LEU A 381 10.59 10.19 21.33
N ALA A 382 9.89 11.15 20.70
CA ALA A 382 9.88 12.53 21.16
C ALA A 382 8.47 13.11 21.29
N GLY A 383 8.22 13.85 22.39
CA GLY A 383 6.96 14.58 22.59
C GLY A 383 5.71 13.69 22.65
N LEU A 384 5.83 12.49 23.21
CA LEU A 384 4.77 11.48 23.34
C LEU A 384 4.22 11.46 24.78
N GLU A 385 2.98 10.99 24.97
CA GLU A 385 2.49 10.68 26.31
C GLU A 385 3.20 9.43 26.86
N GLN A 386 3.32 8.37 26.04
CA GLN A 386 4.09 7.17 26.37
C GLN A 386 5.06 6.82 25.25
N GLY A 387 6.31 6.58 25.58
CA GLY A 387 7.34 6.23 24.61
C GLY A 387 7.17 4.80 24.11
N ILE A 388 7.51 3.80 24.94
CA ILE A 388 7.36 2.37 24.66
C ILE A 388 6.52 1.73 25.74
N VAL A 389 5.51 0.97 25.34
CA VAL A 389 4.63 0.20 26.22
C VAL A 389 4.74 -1.27 25.86
N LEU A 390 5.10 -2.11 26.84
CA LEU A 390 5.19 -3.57 26.68
C LEU A 390 4.20 -4.23 27.65
N GLU A 391 3.21 -4.95 27.10
CA GLU A 391 2.18 -5.64 27.86
C GLU A 391 2.31 -7.15 27.63
N GLU A 392 2.54 -7.93 28.70
CA GLU A 392 2.66 -9.40 28.66
C GLU A 392 3.62 -9.97 27.59
N THR A 393 4.72 -9.27 27.35
CA THR A 393 5.72 -9.63 26.37
C THR A 393 6.88 -10.39 26.97
N THR A 394 7.59 -11.19 26.18
CA THR A 394 8.77 -11.93 26.63
C THR A 394 9.96 -11.77 25.71
N ARG A 395 11.18 -11.73 26.28
CA ARG A 395 12.44 -11.68 25.53
C ARG A 395 12.52 -10.48 24.57
N VAL A 396 12.20 -9.29 25.08
CA VAL A 396 12.31 -8.05 24.31
C VAL A 396 13.69 -7.43 24.60
N GLN A 397 14.34 -6.92 23.55
CA GLN A 397 15.58 -6.15 23.65
C GLN A 397 15.29 -4.68 23.29
N LEU A 398 15.67 -3.76 24.18
CA LEU A 398 15.58 -2.32 23.93
C LEU A 398 16.97 -1.72 24.06
N ARG A 399 17.54 -1.25 22.96
CA ARG A 399 18.92 -0.71 22.95
C ARG A 399 18.97 0.59 22.15
N GLY A 400 19.75 1.55 22.65
CA GLY A 400 20.05 2.78 21.91
C GLY A 400 18.86 3.70 21.63
N ASN A 401 17.66 3.43 22.16
CA ASN A 401 16.50 4.27 21.93
C ASN A 401 16.63 5.60 22.68
N LEU A 402 16.24 6.69 22.02
CA LEU A 402 16.20 8.03 22.57
C LEU A 402 14.79 8.40 23.00
N PHE A 403 14.63 8.71 24.28
CA PHE A 403 13.36 9.22 24.86
C PHE A 403 13.54 10.70 25.21
N ASP A 404 12.83 11.58 24.48
CA ASP A 404 12.93 13.02 24.71
C ASP A 404 11.57 13.73 24.81
N GLY A 405 11.31 14.38 25.94
CA GLY A 405 10.06 15.11 26.16
C GLY A 405 8.84 14.20 26.21
N VAL A 406 8.98 12.98 26.70
CA VAL A 406 7.89 12.03 26.92
C VAL A 406 7.28 12.19 28.32
N SER A 407 6.00 11.80 28.52
CA SER A 407 5.48 11.71 29.89
C SER A 407 6.04 10.48 30.60
N ASP A 408 5.83 9.31 30.03
CA ASP A 408 6.38 8.06 30.50
C ASP A 408 7.27 7.46 29.39
N GLY A 409 8.55 7.23 29.68
CA GLY A 409 9.50 6.73 28.69
C GLY A 409 9.24 5.27 28.33
N LEU A 410 9.47 4.38 29.26
CA LEU A 410 9.24 2.93 29.14
C LEU A 410 8.20 2.50 30.18
N VAL A 411 7.13 1.86 29.73
CA VAL A 411 6.11 1.26 30.60
C VAL A 411 6.10 -0.24 30.36
N LEU A 412 6.30 -1.01 31.45
CA LEU A 412 6.13 -2.47 31.46
C LEU A 412 4.88 -2.81 32.26
N ASP A 413 3.90 -3.46 31.64
CA ASP A 413 2.71 -3.98 32.29
C ASP A 413 2.69 -5.52 32.20
N GLY A 414 2.35 -6.15 33.32
CA GLY A 414 2.44 -7.61 33.45
C GLY A 414 3.86 -8.14 33.69
N ALA A 415 4.01 -9.45 33.70
CA ALA A 415 5.28 -10.12 33.96
C ALA A 415 6.17 -10.14 32.71
N GLY A 416 6.77 -9.02 32.36
CA GLY A 416 7.75 -8.90 31.27
C GLY A 416 9.03 -9.70 31.54
N HIS A 417 8.97 -11.02 31.38
CA HIS A 417 10.12 -11.87 31.64
C HIS A 417 11.19 -11.74 30.59
N ALA A 418 12.43 -11.57 31.06
CA ALA A 418 13.63 -11.49 30.23
C ALA A 418 13.66 -10.30 29.25
N THR A 419 13.19 -9.12 29.67
CA THR A 419 13.36 -7.88 28.92
C THR A 419 14.72 -7.27 29.23
N GLU A 420 15.52 -7.02 28.19
CA GLU A 420 16.82 -6.36 28.28
C GLU A 420 16.70 -4.88 27.92
N VAL A 421 17.09 -3.98 28.83
CA VAL A 421 17.01 -2.53 28.66
C VAL A 421 18.37 -1.92 28.93
N THR A 422 19.14 -1.64 27.85
CA THR A 422 20.51 -1.12 28.00
C THR A 422 20.90 -0.15 26.88
N GLY A 423 21.77 0.81 27.19
CA GLY A 423 22.25 1.79 26.22
C GLY A 423 21.21 2.80 25.74
N ASN A 424 19.98 2.78 26.29
CA ASN A 424 18.97 3.78 25.96
C ASN A 424 19.28 5.12 26.61
N ILE A 425 18.73 6.20 26.06
CA ILE A 425 19.01 7.56 26.46
C ILE A 425 17.69 8.21 26.90
N PHE A 426 17.60 8.59 28.16
CA PHE A 426 16.45 9.27 28.76
C PHE A 426 16.79 10.74 29.01
N LEU A 427 16.33 11.65 28.13
CA LEU A 427 16.64 13.08 28.26
C LEU A 427 15.65 13.80 29.15
N ARG A 428 14.36 13.74 28.82
CA ARG A 428 13.31 14.46 29.53
C ARG A 428 12.07 13.55 29.66
N ALA A 429 11.56 13.45 30.89
CA ALA A 429 10.28 12.85 31.17
C ALA A 429 9.49 13.73 32.13
N SER A 430 8.21 13.98 31.88
CA SER A 430 7.39 14.78 32.78
C SER A 430 6.97 13.98 33.99
N ARG A 431 6.79 12.67 33.87
CA ARG A 431 6.39 11.78 34.96
C ARG A 431 7.48 10.73 35.26
N TRP A 432 7.62 9.69 34.44
CA TRP A 432 8.57 8.60 34.67
C TRP A 432 9.48 8.35 33.46
N PHE A 433 10.76 8.10 33.70
CA PHE A 433 11.63 7.51 32.70
C PHE A 433 11.29 6.04 32.48
N ILE A 434 11.04 5.31 33.57
CA ILE A 434 10.62 3.91 33.55
C ILE A 434 9.53 3.69 34.62
N ASP A 435 8.45 3.00 34.21
CA ASP A 435 7.42 2.45 35.07
C ASP A 435 7.36 0.94 34.87
N ALA A 436 7.85 0.16 35.83
CA ALA A 436 7.94 -1.29 35.71
C ALA A 436 7.85 -1.97 37.06
N PRO A 437 7.15 -3.11 37.22
CA PRO A 437 7.05 -3.82 38.47
C PRO A 437 8.39 -4.34 38.98
N ASP A 438 9.25 -4.85 38.07
CA ASP A 438 10.59 -5.32 38.35
C ASP A 438 11.45 -5.27 37.09
N LEU A 439 12.61 -4.57 37.15
CA LEU A 439 13.48 -4.43 35.95
C LEU A 439 14.91 -4.11 36.33
N ALA A 440 15.85 -4.77 35.66
CA ALA A 440 17.25 -4.36 35.63
C ALA A 440 17.50 -3.45 34.40
N ALA A 441 17.68 -2.15 34.65
CA ALA A 441 17.90 -1.12 33.63
C ALA A 441 19.28 -0.45 33.75
N GLY A 442 20.29 -1.21 34.13
CA GLY A 442 21.67 -0.72 34.20
C GLY A 442 22.28 -0.45 32.84
N GLY A 443 23.24 0.47 32.79
CA GLY A 443 23.97 0.79 31.55
C GLY A 443 23.24 1.74 30.61
N ASN A 444 22.07 2.27 30.98
CA ASN A 444 21.38 3.34 30.26
C ASN A 444 21.93 4.72 30.63
N TYR A 445 21.64 5.73 29.81
CA TYR A 445 22.07 7.11 29.96
C TYR A 445 20.90 7.99 30.43
N TRP A 446 21.17 8.87 31.40
CA TRP A 446 20.15 9.66 32.07
C TRP A 446 20.53 11.14 32.09
N ALA A 447 19.62 12.02 31.67
CA ALA A 447 19.81 13.48 31.76
C ALA A 447 19.41 13.99 33.16
N THR A 448 20.11 13.47 34.17
CA THR A 448 19.97 13.86 35.59
C THR A 448 21.32 14.19 36.17
N ALA A 449 21.33 14.99 37.24
CA ALA A 449 22.58 15.42 37.88
C ALA A 449 23.36 14.25 38.51
N ASP A 450 22.63 13.24 38.97
CA ASP A 450 23.16 12.09 39.68
C ASP A 450 22.20 10.88 39.60
N ALA A 451 22.65 9.74 40.12
CA ALA A 451 21.87 8.51 40.16
C ALA A 451 20.62 8.62 41.03
N SER A 452 20.65 9.42 42.11
CA SER A 452 19.48 9.56 42.99
C SER A 452 18.34 10.32 42.29
N SER A 453 18.68 11.35 41.52
CA SER A 453 17.75 12.11 40.70
C SER A 453 17.14 11.25 39.58
N ALA A 454 17.94 10.33 38.97
CA ALA A 454 17.42 9.36 38.03
C ALA A 454 16.50 8.34 38.70
N THR A 455 16.85 7.83 39.90
CA THR A 455 16.02 6.91 40.67
C THR A 455 14.69 7.52 41.06
N ALA A 456 14.62 8.83 41.35
CA ALA A 456 13.37 9.54 41.63
C ALA A 456 12.41 9.61 40.43
N LYS A 457 12.87 9.28 39.22
CA LYS A 457 12.10 9.23 37.99
C LYS A 457 11.80 7.81 37.51
N VAL A 458 11.97 6.80 38.38
CA VAL A 458 11.55 5.43 38.10
C VAL A 458 10.52 4.96 39.09
N LYS A 459 9.57 4.17 38.65
CA LYS A 459 8.51 3.61 39.47
C LYS A 459 8.58 2.08 39.46
N GLY A 460 8.40 1.47 40.64
CA GLY A 460 8.52 0.04 40.89
C GLY A 460 9.94 -0.39 41.32
N ARG A 461 10.22 -1.68 41.26
CA ARG A 461 11.54 -2.24 41.65
C ARG A 461 12.51 -2.21 40.46
N VAL A 462 12.98 -1.00 40.10
CA VAL A 462 13.85 -0.79 38.96
C VAL A 462 15.27 -0.49 39.44
N SER A 463 16.25 -1.32 39.04
CA SER A 463 17.66 -1.09 39.24
C SER A 463 18.29 -0.37 38.06
N ILE A 464 18.80 0.83 38.24
CA ILE A 464 19.42 1.65 37.20
C ILE A 464 20.96 1.54 37.17
N MET A 465 21.53 0.73 38.03
CA MET A 465 23.00 0.62 38.15
C MET A 465 23.58 -0.40 37.14
N PRO A 466 24.72 -0.12 36.53
CA PRO A 466 25.47 1.12 36.60
C PRO A 466 24.77 2.30 35.91
N TRP A 467 24.68 3.44 36.60
CA TRP A 467 24.16 4.70 36.08
C TRP A 467 25.19 5.40 35.20
N LYS A 468 24.77 6.03 34.10
CA LYS A 468 25.60 6.86 33.23
C LYS A 468 24.94 8.20 32.93
N PRO A 469 25.66 9.34 32.96
CA PRO A 469 25.07 10.62 32.53
C PRO A 469 24.81 10.62 31.03
N ALA A 470 23.76 11.32 30.58
CA ALA A 470 23.42 11.41 29.14
C ALA A 470 24.56 12.07 28.32
N THR A 471 25.31 12.99 28.92
CA THR A 471 26.50 13.59 28.29
C THR A 471 27.58 12.57 27.90
N ALA A 472 27.64 11.39 28.54
CA ALA A 472 28.52 10.32 28.13
C ALA A 472 28.08 9.61 26.83
N ALA A 473 26.84 9.84 26.38
CA ALA A 473 26.34 9.40 25.09
C ALA A 473 26.39 10.51 24.01
N GLY A 474 26.92 11.68 24.36
CA GLY A 474 27.03 12.82 23.42
C GLY A 474 25.79 13.76 23.40
N TYR A 475 24.95 13.70 24.42
CA TYR A 475 23.71 14.51 24.54
C TYR A 475 23.74 15.48 25.72
#